data_476f636cd179a97cc96c65e01e7ff726
#
_entry.id   476f636cd179a97cc96c65e01e7ff726
#
_cell.length_a   1.000
_cell.length_b   1.000
_cell.length_c   1.000
_cell.angle_alpha   90.00
_cell.angle_beta   90.00
_cell.angle_gamma   90.00
#
_symmetry.space_group_name_H-M   'P 1'
#
loop_
_entity.id
_entity.type
_entity.pdbx_description
1 polymer ?
#
loop_
_entity_poly.entity_id
_entity_poly.type
_entity_poly.pdbx_seq_one_letter_code
_entity_poly.pdbx_strand_id
1 'polypeptide(L)'
;MNMGDMMADIRDANLSYLMLAQQLVRADRASAIFRLGISADLADLINNLSPPQIVKLASSSMMLARFRFDDAAILGMLTSHSKERLLSNAHATILMATQPAEAIA
;
A
#
# COMPACT_ATOMS: atom_id res chain seq x y z
N MET A 1 -0.67 20.39 -13.86
CA MET A 1 -1.65 19.80 -12.94
C MET A 1 -1.86 20.75 -11.77
N ASN A 2 -3.09 21.15 -11.52
CA ASN A 2 -3.40 22.03 -10.40
C ASN A 2 -3.73 21.22 -9.15
N MET A 3 -3.92 21.91 -8.02
CA MET A 3 -4.19 21.22 -6.74
C MET A 3 -5.50 20.42 -6.78
N GLY A 4 -6.52 20.93 -7.48
CA GLY A 4 -7.79 20.21 -7.61
C GLY A 4 -7.63 18.88 -8.35
N ASP A 5 -6.83 18.85 -9.40
CA ASP A 5 -6.54 17.62 -10.14
C ASP A 5 -5.75 16.62 -9.30
N MET A 6 -4.77 17.12 -8.54
CA MET A 6 -3.99 16.26 -7.66
C MET A 6 -4.84 15.64 -6.55
N MET A 7 -5.77 16.41 -5.97
CA MET A 7 -6.69 15.91 -4.94
C MET A 7 -7.62 14.85 -5.51
N ALA A 8 -8.11 15.04 -6.74
CA ALA A 8 -8.94 14.06 -7.42
C ALA A 8 -8.16 12.76 -7.69
N ASP A 9 -6.92 12.88 -8.10
CA ASP A 9 -6.08 11.71 -8.36
C ASP A 9 -5.76 10.95 -7.08
N ILE A 10 -5.51 11.65 -5.98
CA ILE A 10 -5.31 11.01 -4.67
C ILE A 10 -6.57 10.24 -4.27
N ARG A 11 -7.75 10.86 -4.42
CA ARG A 11 -9.02 10.21 -4.10
C ARG A 11 -9.21 8.95 -4.93
N ASP A 12 -8.95 9.01 -6.23
CA ASP A 12 -9.12 7.87 -7.12
C ASP A 12 -8.15 6.73 -6.78
N ALA A 13 -6.91 7.07 -6.46
CA ALA A 13 -5.92 6.08 -6.02
C ALA A 13 -6.33 5.43 -4.69
N ASN A 14 -6.78 6.24 -3.73
CA ASN A 14 -7.27 5.73 -2.44
C ASN A 14 -8.47 4.82 -2.60
N LEU A 15 -9.41 5.21 -3.47
CA LEU A 15 -10.61 4.42 -3.73
C LEU A 15 -10.24 3.05 -4.29
N SER A 16 -9.38 3.03 -5.30
CA SER A 16 -8.91 1.77 -5.91
C SER A 16 -8.19 0.90 -4.90
N TYR A 17 -7.36 1.51 -4.07
CA TYR A 17 -6.61 0.79 -3.02
C TYR A 17 -7.55 0.16 -1.99
N LEU A 18 -8.52 0.92 -1.48
CA LEU A 18 -9.46 0.42 -0.49
C LEU A 18 -10.35 -0.70 -1.04
N MET A 19 -10.80 -0.56 -2.29
CA MET A 19 -11.60 -1.59 -2.93
C MET A 19 -10.80 -2.87 -3.13
N LEU A 20 -9.56 -2.76 -3.58
CA LEU A 20 -8.68 -3.91 -3.73
C LEU A 20 -8.39 -4.55 -2.39
N ALA A 21 -8.07 -3.76 -1.37
CA ALA A 21 -7.80 -4.26 -0.03
C ALA A 21 -8.98 -5.05 0.53
N GLN A 22 -10.20 -4.52 0.37
CA GLN A 22 -11.40 -5.21 0.84
C GLN A 22 -11.62 -6.54 0.10
N GLN A 23 -11.41 -6.55 -1.21
CA GLN A 23 -11.51 -7.78 -1.99
C GLN A 23 -10.48 -8.83 -1.56
N LEU A 24 -9.25 -8.39 -1.31
CA LEU A 24 -8.18 -9.29 -0.86
C LEU A 24 -8.50 -9.89 0.52
N VAL A 25 -8.97 -9.07 1.44
CA VAL A 25 -9.34 -9.53 2.78
C VAL A 25 -10.48 -10.56 2.71
N ARG A 26 -11.46 -10.33 1.86
CA ARG A 26 -12.61 -11.23 1.70
C ARG A 26 -12.23 -12.52 0.98
N ALA A 27 -11.26 -12.45 0.08
CA ALA A 27 -10.80 -13.64 -0.65
C ALA A 27 -9.90 -14.53 0.20
N ASP A 28 -8.94 -13.92 0.91
CA ASP A 28 -7.99 -14.64 1.76
C ASP A 28 -7.41 -13.66 2.79
N ARG A 29 -7.96 -13.67 3.98
CA ARG A 29 -7.60 -12.73 5.04
C ARG A 29 -6.12 -12.81 5.41
N ALA A 30 -5.58 -14.00 5.56
CA ALA A 30 -4.18 -14.18 5.94
C ALA A 30 -3.23 -13.65 4.85
N SER A 31 -3.53 -13.97 3.60
CA SER A 31 -2.74 -13.48 2.46
C SER A 31 -2.84 -11.96 2.34
N ALA A 32 -4.02 -11.40 2.58
CA ALA A 32 -4.23 -9.95 2.52
C ALA A 32 -3.41 -9.23 3.60
N ILE A 33 -3.40 -9.73 4.81
CA ILE A 33 -2.61 -9.16 5.91
C ILE A 33 -1.13 -9.10 5.52
N PHE A 34 -0.61 -10.18 4.95
CA PHE A 34 0.78 -10.25 4.50
C PHE A 34 1.05 -9.27 3.35
N ARG A 35 0.21 -9.33 2.30
CA ARG A 35 0.44 -8.53 1.08
C ARG A 35 0.24 -7.03 1.30
N LEU A 36 -0.74 -6.67 2.13
CA LEU A 36 -1.00 -5.27 2.44
C LEU A 36 -0.12 -4.74 3.56
N GLY A 37 0.50 -5.63 4.34
CA GLY A 37 1.34 -5.24 5.47
C GLY A 37 0.53 -4.57 6.58
N ILE A 38 -0.66 -5.08 6.87
CA ILE A 38 -1.57 -4.52 7.86
C ILE A 38 -1.79 -5.49 9.01
N SER A 39 -2.32 -4.99 10.12
CA SER A 39 -2.69 -5.82 11.26
C SER A 39 -3.99 -6.60 10.99
N ALA A 40 -4.21 -7.63 11.79
CA ALA A 40 -5.46 -8.38 11.73
C ALA A 40 -6.68 -7.50 12.05
N ASP A 41 -6.55 -6.61 13.02
CA ASP A 41 -7.62 -5.68 13.38
C ASP A 41 -7.97 -4.75 12.23
N LEU A 42 -6.97 -4.22 11.54
CA LEU A 42 -7.19 -3.35 10.40
C LEU A 42 -7.85 -4.12 9.24
N ALA A 43 -7.45 -5.38 9.03
CA ALA A 43 -8.09 -6.22 8.02
C ALA A 43 -9.58 -6.38 8.31
N ASP A 44 -9.95 -6.59 9.55
CA ASP A 44 -11.35 -6.73 9.96
C ASP A 44 -12.12 -5.41 9.75
N LEU A 45 -11.51 -4.29 10.06
CA LEU A 45 -12.11 -2.98 9.81
C LEU A 45 -12.36 -2.77 8.31
N ILE A 46 -11.38 -3.08 7.48
CA ILE A 46 -11.50 -2.96 6.02
C ILE A 46 -12.62 -3.86 5.49
N ASN A 47 -12.71 -5.08 6.00
CA ASN A 47 -13.75 -6.01 5.59
C ASN A 47 -15.15 -5.44 5.85
N ASN A 48 -15.32 -4.68 6.92
CA ASN A 48 -16.61 -4.18 7.38
C ASN A 48 -16.95 -2.79 6.84
N LEU A 49 -16.08 -2.18 6.03
CA LEU A 49 -16.36 -0.87 5.46
C LEU A 49 -17.53 -0.95 4.47
N SER A 50 -18.50 -0.06 4.64
CA SER A 50 -19.57 0.12 3.66
C SER A 50 -19.07 0.95 2.47
N PRO A 51 -19.75 0.88 1.31
CA PRO A 51 -19.38 1.72 0.17
C PRO A 51 -19.32 3.22 0.49
N PRO A 52 -20.28 3.82 1.21
CA PRO A 52 -20.15 5.24 1.59
C PRO A 52 -18.93 5.52 2.48
N GLN A 53 -18.59 4.60 3.39
CA GLN A 53 -17.41 4.74 4.22
C GLN A 53 -16.13 4.69 3.40
N ILE A 54 -16.06 3.80 2.42
CA ILE A 54 -14.91 3.72 1.51
C ILE A 54 -14.73 5.02 0.76
N VAL A 55 -15.81 5.56 0.20
CA VAL A 55 -15.76 6.83 -0.53
C VAL A 55 -15.30 7.96 0.38
N LYS A 56 -15.82 8.01 1.59
CA LYS A 56 -15.46 9.05 2.56
C LYS A 56 -13.97 8.98 2.92
N LEU A 57 -13.46 7.79 3.18
CA LEU A 57 -12.04 7.60 3.49
C LEU A 57 -11.15 7.94 2.29
N ALA A 58 -11.57 7.53 1.09
CA ALA A 58 -10.82 7.82 -0.12
C ALA A 58 -10.70 9.33 -0.38
N SER A 59 -11.68 10.10 0.06
CA SER A 59 -11.73 11.55 -0.16
C SER A 59 -10.84 12.34 0.80
N SER A 60 -10.06 11.68 1.65
CA SER A 60 -9.05 12.36 2.44
C SER A 60 -8.00 12.99 1.52
N SER A 61 -7.34 14.04 1.99
CA SER A 61 -6.35 14.74 1.18
C SER A 61 -4.97 14.08 1.18
N MET A 62 -4.87 12.88 1.74
CA MET A 62 -3.61 12.16 1.88
C MET A 62 -3.72 10.79 1.24
N MET A 63 -2.60 10.29 0.69
CA MET A 63 -2.52 8.92 0.22
C MET A 63 -2.66 7.96 1.39
N LEU A 64 -3.57 6.98 1.27
CA LEU A 64 -3.73 5.94 2.27
C LEU A 64 -2.67 4.85 2.12
N ALA A 65 -2.24 4.58 0.89
CA ALA A 65 -1.13 3.67 0.63
C ALA A 65 0.20 4.42 0.83
N ARG A 66 1.21 3.71 1.34
CA ARG A 66 2.52 4.28 1.65
C ARG A 66 3.61 3.38 1.09
N PHE A 67 4.77 3.98 0.82
CA PHE A 67 5.97 3.19 0.57
C PHE A 67 6.31 2.38 1.82
N ARG A 68 6.72 1.12 1.60
CA ARG A 68 7.03 0.20 2.69
C ARG A 68 8.47 0.22 3.12
N PHE A 69 9.32 0.92 2.40
CA PHE A 69 10.74 0.89 2.64
C PHE A 69 11.29 2.31 2.69
N ASP A 70 12.47 2.43 3.27
CA ASP A 70 13.17 3.66 3.51
C ASP A 70 13.46 4.41 2.20
N ASP A 71 13.21 5.71 2.19
CA ASP A 71 13.50 6.58 1.06
C ASP A 71 14.96 6.53 0.65
N ALA A 72 15.88 6.41 1.61
CA ALA A 72 17.31 6.30 1.32
C ALA A 72 17.62 5.03 0.55
N ALA A 73 16.97 3.91 0.88
CA ALA A 73 17.15 2.66 0.16
C ALA A 73 16.63 2.77 -1.28
N ILE A 74 15.48 3.42 -1.46
CA ILE A 74 14.92 3.66 -2.79
C ILE A 74 15.86 4.52 -3.62
N LEU A 75 16.33 5.63 -3.07
CA LEU A 75 17.26 6.53 -3.75
C LEU A 75 18.55 5.81 -4.14
N GLY A 76 19.09 4.98 -3.23
CA GLY A 76 20.27 4.19 -3.51
C GLY A 76 20.08 3.25 -4.68
N MET A 77 18.93 2.60 -4.76
CA MET A 77 18.62 1.70 -5.86
C MET A 77 18.42 2.44 -7.19
N LEU A 78 17.76 3.60 -7.16
CA LEU A 78 17.50 4.38 -8.35
C LEU A 78 18.75 5.03 -8.92
N THR A 79 19.75 5.29 -8.10
CA THR A 79 21.00 5.95 -8.50
C THR A 79 22.10 4.98 -8.86
N SER A 80 21.91 3.66 -8.69
CA SER A 80 22.95 2.67 -8.95
C SER A 80 22.59 1.74 -10.12
N HIS A 81 23.57 1.50 -11.01
CA HIS A 81 23.70 0.33 -11.87
C HIS A 81 22.63 0.02 -12.92
N SER A 82 22.70 -1.21 -13.48
CA SER A 82 21.86 -1.66 -14.56
C SER A 82 20.41 -1.87 -14.10
N LYS A 83 19.49 -1.77 -15.06
CA LYS A 83 18.06 -1.92 -14.80
C LYS A 83 17.71 -3.27 -14.18
N GLU A 84 18.33 -4.34 -14.63
CA GLU A 84 18.08 -5.68 -14.09
C GLU A 84 18.50 -5.78 -12.62
N ARG A 85 19.68 -5.24 -12.33
CA ARG A 85 20.21 -5.23 -10.98
C ARG A 85 19.33 -4.38 -10.06
N LEU A 86 18.83 -3.26 -10.58
CA LEU A 86 17.91 -2.39 -9.85
C LEU A 86 16.64 -3.15 -9.46
N LEU A 87 16.02 -3.83 -10.41
CA LEU A 87 14.79 -4.58 -10.16
C LEU A 87 15.00 -5.71 -9.16
N SER A 88 16.11 -6.44 -9.28
CA SER A 88 16.44 -7.51 -8.37
C SER A 88 16.63 -6.99 -6.93
N ASN A 89 17.35 -5.89 -6.77
CA ASN A 89 17.57 -5.27 -5.48
C ASN A 89 16.27 -4.72 -4.87
N ALA A 90 15.42 -4.13 -5.70
CA ALA A 90 14.13 -3.62 -5.26
C ALA A 90 13.25 -4.74 -4.72
N HIS A 91 13.19 -5.86 -5.42
CA HIS A 91 12.42 -7.02 -5.00
C HIS A 91 12.92 -7.58 -3.65
N ALA A 92 14.22 -7.74 -3.52
CA ALA A 92 14.83 -8.20 -2.26
C ALA A 92 14.53 -7.25 -1.11
N THR A 93 14.62 -5.94 -1.35
CA THR A 93 14.32 -4.93 -0.33
C THR A 93 12.86 -5.00 0.12
N ILE A 94 11.94 -5.17 -0.80
CA ILE A 94 10.51 -5.29 -0.49
C ILE A 94 10.28 -6.53 0.39
N LEU A 95 10.86 -7.67 0.05
CA LEU A 95 10.72 -8.89 0.84
C LEU A 95 11.28 -8.71 2.26
N MET A 96 12.42 -8.09 2.39
CA MET A 96 13.04 -7.84 3.69
C MET A 96 12.22 -6.86 4.53
N ALA A 97 11.66 -5.84 3.91
CA ALA A 97 10.84 -4.84 4.60
C ALA A 97 9.52 -5.41 5.11
N THR A 98 8.97 -6.41 4.45
CA THR A 98 7.68 -7.01 4.84
C THR A 98 7.83 -8.03 5.97
N GLN A 99 8.97 -8.70 6.09
CA GLN A 99 9.18 -9.72 7.13
C GLN A 99 9.04 -9.19 8.56
N PRO A 100 9.66 -8.08 8.95
CA PRO A 100 9.47 -7.54 10.30
C PRO A 100 8.03 -7.16 10.62
N ALA A 101 7.31 -6.61 9.66
CA ALA A 101 5.92 -6.23 9.84
C ALA A 101 5.05 -7.48 10.06
N GLU A 102 5.30 -8.54 9.32
CA GLU A 102 4.61 -9.81 9.46
C GLU A 102 4.89 -10.46 10.82
N ALA A 103 6.13 -10.42 11.28
CA ALA A 103 6.52 -10.97 12.57
C ALA A 103 5.87 -10.23 13.74
N ILE A 104 5.59 -8.95 13.60
CA ILE A 104 4.95 -8.11 14.61
C ILE A 104 3.43 -8.31 14.60
N ALA A 105 2.89 -8.50 13.46
CA ALA A 105 1.43 -8.66 13.29
C ALA A 105 0.97 -10.04 13.74
#